data_6eafe28081168930c7a868ff7d2a8f09
#
_entry.id   6eafe28081168930c7a868ff7d2a8f09
#
_cell.length_a   1.000
_cell.length_b   1.000
_cell.length_c   1.000
_cell.angle_alpha   90.00
_cell.angle_beta   90.00
_cell.angle_gamma   90.00
#
_symmetry.space_group_name_H-M   'P 1'
#
loop_
_entity.id
_entity.type
_entity.pdbx_description
1 polymer ?
#
loop_
_entity_poly.entity_id
_entity_poly.type
_entity_poly.pdbx_seq_one_letter_code
_entity_poly.pdbx_strand_id
1 'polypeptide(L)'
;MYNKIKWALIAMILSSVVNAAERDFTPSAPVPSRVLGWVEKAMILPGHLVMNAKMDTGALTSSLDAKGLTPFQRDGKDWVRFDVETQDDNDKVTSQSFEREIVREVTLRGAGGKDDRPVVLMKICIGDQIYEEQFTLRDRGEMKYPLLIGRRTIAHVGLIDVTRQYVLPLKCTE
;
A
#
# COMPACT_ATOMS: atom_id res chain seq x y z
N MET A 1 -73.59 43.32 -20.76
CA MET A 1 -72.97 42.25 -21.54
C MET A 1 -71.52 42.11 -21.10
N TYR A 2 -71.20 41.15 -20.20
CA TYR A 2 -69.87 40.96 -19.65
C TYR A 2 -69.30 39.72 -20.22
N ASN A 3 -68.20 39.88 -20.98
CA ASN A 3 -67.43 38.75 -21.60
C ASN A 3 -66.41 38.22 -20.60
N LYS A 4 -66.62 37.01 -20.11
CA LYS A 4 -65.66 36.33 -19.20
C LYS A 4 -64.58 35.60 -20.01
N ILE A 5 -63.42 36.18 -20.05
CA ILE A 5 -62.23 35.53 -20.59
C ILE A 5 -61.68 34.54 -19.54
N LYS A 6 -61.75 33.26 -19.81
CA LYS A 6 -61.14 32.18 -19.00
C LYS A 6 -59.66 32.07 -19.36
N TRP A 7 -58.79 32.38 -18.42
CA TRP A 7 -57.38 32.11 -18.50
C TRP A 7 -57.16 30.66 -18.14
N ALA A 8 -56.69 29.84 -19.14
CA ALA A 8 -56.23 28.50 -18.88
C ALA A 8 -54.70 28.58 -18.59
N LEU A 9 -54.34 28.34 -17.34
CA LEU A 9 -52.95 28.18 -16.92
C LEU A 9 -52.46 26.76 -17.38
N ILE A 10 -51.66 26.73 -18.42
CA ILE A 10 -50.93 25.51 -18.80
C ILE A 10 -49.69 25.45 -17.93
N ALA A 11 -49.70 24.57 -16.91
CA ALA A 11 -48.51 24.22 -16.13
C ALA A 11 -47.60 23.31 -16.98
N MET A 12 -46.53 23.87 -17.53
CA MET A 12 -45.46 23.12 -18.15
C MET A 12 -44.61 22.45 -17.04
N ILE A 13 -44.83 21.16 -16.83
CA ILE A 13 -43.94 20.34 -15.99
C ILE A 13 -42.67 20.03 -16.81
N LEU A 14 -41.58 20.77 -16.55
CA LEU A 14 -40.28 20.39 -17.03
C LEU A 14 -39.80 19.17 -16.21
N SER A 15 -39.95 17.98 -16.75
CA SER A 15 -39.28 16.79 -16.27
C SER A 15 -37.80 16.88 -16.65
N SER A 16 -36.95 17.31 -15.70
CA SER A 16 -35.53 17.19 -15.83
C SER A 16 -35.14 15.72 -15.77
N VAL A 17 -34.86 15.14 -16.93
CA VAL A 17 -34.20 13.82 -17.01
C VAL A 17 -32.77 13.98 -16.47
N VAL A 18 -32.54 13.57 -15.24
CA VAL A 18 -31.20 13.43 -14.69
C VAL A 18 -30.57 12.25 -15.41
N ASN A 19 -29.80 12.53 -16.47
CA ASN A 19 -28.91 11.56 -17.05
C ASN A 19 -27.82 11.26 -16.01
N ALA A 20 -28.02 10.20 -15.21
CA ALA A 20 -26.94 9.58 -14.48
C ALA A 20 -25.97 9.05 -15.53
N ALA A 21 -24.90 9.78 -15.79
CA ALA A 21 -23.80 9.27 -16.62
C ALA A 21 -23.31 7.99 -15.93
N GLU A 22 -23.64 6.86 -16.50
CA GLU A 22 -23.00 5.59 -16.21
C GLU A 22 -21.51 5.82 -16.47
N ARG A 23 -20.74 5.90 -15.39
CA ARG A 23 -19.28 5.94 -15.51
C ARG A 23 -18.88 4.55 -15.98
N ASP A 24 -18.58 4.45 -17.27
CA ASP A 24 -17.93 3.27 -17.83
C ASP A 24 -16.68 2.99 -17.01
N PHE A 25 -16.78 1.99 -16.12
CA PHE A 25 -15.67 1.48 -15.35
C PHE A 25 -14.89 0.55 -16.28
N THR A 26 -14.12 1.14 -17.18
CA THR A 26 -13.11 0.38 -17.93
C THR A 26 -11.95 0.10 -16.99
N PRO A 27 -11.63 -1.17 -16.68
CA PRO A 27 -10.44 -1.49 -15.93
C PRO A 27 -9.21 -0.94 -16.68
N SER A 28 -8.53 0.04 -16.11
CA SER A 28 -7.40 0.74 -16.77
C SER A 28 -6.11 -0.08 -16.83
N ALA A 29 -6.10 -1.28 -16.24
CA ALA A 29 -4.94 -2.17 -16.26
C ALA A 29 -5.39 -3.64 -16.31
N PRO A 30 -4.60 -4.53 -16.94
CA PRO A 30 -4.87 -5.95 -16.88
C PRO A 30 -4.89 -6.41 -15.43
N VAL A 31 -5.94 -7.15 -15.05
CA VAL A 31 -6.04 -7.74 -13.71
C VAL A 31 -4.89 -8.73 -13.54
N PRO A 32 -4.05 -8.61 -12.50
CA PRO A 32 -3.00 -9.58 -12.26
C PRO A 32 -3.60 -10.98 -12.13
N SER A 33 -3.11 -11.95 -12.87
CA SER A 33 -3.60 -13.34 -12.84
C SER A 33 -3.13 -14.12 -11.61
N ARG A 34 -2.26 -13.51 -10.81
CA ARG A 34 -1.63 -14.15 -9.64
C ARG A 34 -2.53 -14.01 -8.43
N VAL A 35 -2.67 -15.08 -7.65
CA VAL A 35 -3.40 -15.10 -6.38
C VAL A 35 -2.41 -15.22 -5.23
N LEU A 36 -2.54 -14.32 -4.24
CA LEU A 36 -1.77 -14.32 -3.00
C LEU A 36 -2.64 -14.80 -1.85
N GLY A 37 -2.00 -15.37 -0.82
CA GLY A 37 -2.62 -15.48 0.50
C GLY A 37 -2.67 -14.11 1.21
N TRP A 38 -3.42 -14.00 2.28
CA TRP A 38 -3.44 -12.77 3.07
C TRP A 38 -2.16 -12.54 3.89
N VAL A 39 -1.31 -13.59 4.01
CA VAL A 39 0.10 -13.53 4.46
C VAL A 39 0.94 -14.32 3.47
N GLU A 40 2.06 -13.76 3.05
CA GLU A 40 3.05 -14.40 2.20
C GLU A 40 4.46 -14.28 2.80
N LYS A 41 5.39 -15.14 2.36
CA LYS A 41 6.81 -14.87 2.55
C LYS A 41 7.24 -13.82 1.54
N ALA A 42 8.01 -12.85 2.02
CA ALA A 42 8.64 -11.84 1.18
C ALA A 42 10.10 -11.68 1.58
N MET A 43 10.94 -11.24 0.64
CA MET A 43 12.37 -11.04 0.88
C MET A 43 12.73 -9.60 0.55
N ILE A 44 13.34 -8.91 1.50
CA ILE A 44 13.88 -7.55 1.31
C ILE A 44 15.26 -7.64 0.65
N LEU A 45 15.48 -6.81 -0.36
CA LEU A 45 16.73 -6.72 -1.11
C LEU A 45 17.37 -5.32 -0.99
N PRO A 46 18.73 -5.26 -1.06
CA PRO A 46 19.68 -6.37 -0.94
C PRO A 46 19.67 -6.95 0.48
N GLY A 47 20.30 -8.09 0.69
CA GLY A 47 20.50 -8.70 2.01
C GLY A 47 19.67 -9.94 2.27
N HIS A 48 18.73 -10.26 1.37
CA HIS A 48 17.96 -11.51 1.40
C HIS A 48 17.23 -11.76 2.73
N LEU A 49 16.72 -10.68 3.37
CA LEU A 49 15.98 -10.77 4.63
C LEU A 49 14.58 -11.29 4.37
N VAL A 50 14.34 -12.56 4.68
CA VAL A 50 13.03 -13.20 4.52
C VAL A 50 12.16 -12.95 5.73
N MET A 51 10.92 -12.49 5.50
CA MET A 51 9.97 -12.20 6.56
C MET A 51 8.51 -12.46 6.14
N ASN A 52 7.63 -12.49 7.11
CA ASN A 52 6.20 -12.58 6.85
C ASN A 52 5.65 -11.21 6.45
N ALA A 53 4.99 -11.15 5.30
CA ALA A 53 4.34 -9.98 4.75
C ALA A 53 2.81 -10.14 4.82
N LYS A 54 2.13 -9.28 5.55
CA LYS A 54 0.67 -9.26 5.60
C LYS A 54 0.13 -8.34 4.51
N MET A 55 -0.80 -8.83 3.70
CA MET A 55 -1.54 -8.03 2.73
C MET A 55 -2.52 -7.11 3.48
N ASP A 56 -2.31 -5.80 3.38
CA ASP A 56 -3.11 -4.80 4.10
C ASP A 56 -3.86 -3.90 3.12
N THR A 57 -5.09 -4.30 2.79
CA THR A 57 -5.98 -3.52 1.91
C THR A 57 -6.47 -2.22 2.55
N GLY A 58 -6.34 -2.06 3.85
CA GLY A 58 -6.63 -0.81 4.57
C GLY A 58 -5.57 0.28 4.35
N ALA A 59 -4.31 -0.12 4.14
CA ALA A 59 -3.20 0.81 3.90
C ALA A 59 -3.04 1.16 2.42
N LEU A 60 -2.72 2.42 2.11
CA LEU A 60 -2.39 2.83 0.73
C LEU A 60 -0.95 2.47 0.36
N THR A 61 -0.01 2.80 1.24
CA THR A 61 1.43 2.56 1.08
C THR A 61 1.86 1.41 1.98
N SER A 62 2.78 0.59 1.52
CA SER A 62 3.38 -0.49 2.31
C SER A 62 4.13 0.06 3.53
N SER A 63 4.36 -0.77 4.54
CA SER A 63 5.05 -0.37 5.77
C SER A 63 6.05 -1.45 6.18
N LEU A 64 7.27 -1.03 6.48
CA LEU A 64 8.37 -1.89 6.92
C LEU A 64 8.72 -1.56 8.37
N ASP A 65 8.90 -2.60 9.18
CA ASP A 65 9.48 -2.45 10.52
C ASP A 65 10.95 -2.05 10.38
N ALA A 66 11.29 -0.89 10.91
CA ALA A 66 12.61 -0.30 10.81
C ALA A 66 13.02 0.25 12.17
N LYS A 67 14.20 -0.16 12.62
CA LYS A 67 14.79 0.23 13.89
C LYS A 67 15.86 1.32 13.71
N GLY A 68 16.08 2.11 14.73
CA GLY A 68 17.20 3.07 14.74
C GLY A 68 17.12 4.13 13.65
N LEU A 69 15.92 4.57 13.25
CA LEU A 69 15.72 5.58 12.21
C LEU A 69 16.53 6.84 12.48
N THR A 70 17.53 7.10 11.64
CA THR A 70 18.46 8.23 11.77
C THR A 70 18.46 9.02 10.47
N PRO A 71 17.74 10.17 10.39
CA PRO A 71 17.77 11.04 9.24
C PRO A 71 19.15 11.73 9.09
N PHE A 72 19.58 11.94 7.84
CA PHE A 72 20.80 12.69 7.52
C PHE A 72 20.71 13.30 6.11
N GLN A 73 21.66 14.17 5.77
CA GLN A 73 21.74 14.79 4.46
C GLN A 73 22.90 14.18 3.66
N ARG A 74 22.65 13.93 2.36
CA ARG A 74 23.67 13.51 1.40
C ARG A 74 23.37 14.19 0.05
N ASP A 75 24.33 14.90 -0.50
CA ASP A 75 24.24 15.60 -1.80
C ASP A 75 22.98 16.51 -1.91
N GLY A 76 22.65 17.20 -0.82
CA GLY A 76 21.49 18.10 -0.75
C GLY A 76 20.12 17.41 -0.70
N LYS A 77 20.09 16.11 -0.48
CA LYS A 77 18.88 15.30 -0.34
C LYS A 77 18.75 14.72 1.05
N ASP A 78 17.50 14.49 1.46
CA ASP A 78 17.17 13.84 2.72
C ASP A 78 17.31 12.33 2.60
N TRP A 79 18.06 11.75 3.52
CA TRP A 79 18.31 10.31 3.62
C TRP A 79 17.95 9.81 5.02
N VAL A 80 17.71 8.52 5.12
CA VAL A 80 17.53 7.85 6.41
C VAL A 80 18.35 6.58 6.47
N ARG A 81 19.07 6.39 7.59
CA ARG A 81 19.67 5.11 7.97
C ARG A 81 18.73 4.40 8.92
N PHE A 82 18.61 3.10 8.76
CA PHE A 82 17.77 2.25 9.61
C PHE A 82 18.20 0.79 9.52
N ASP A 83 17.82 0.01 10.53
CA ASP A 83 18.05 -1.41 10.57
C ASP A 83 16.75 -2.17 10.33
N VAL A 84 16.83 -3.25 9.56
CA VAL A 84 15.75 -4.21 9.35
C VAL A 84 16.16 -5.52 10.00
N GLU A 85 15.28 -6.03 10.84
CA GLU A 85 15.51 -7.28 11.56
C GLU A 85 14.52 -8.35 11.09
N THR A 86 14.99 -9.57 11.01
CA THR A 86 14.16 -10.75 10.77
C THR A 86 14.58 -11.86 11.72
N GLN A 87 13.64 -12.71 12.08
CA GLN A 87 13.86 -13.87 12.95
C GLN A 87 13.50 -15.12 12.17
N ASP A 88 14.40 -16.10 12.19
CA ASP A 88 14.14 -17.40 11.58
C ASP A 88 13.36 -18.34 12.52
N ASP A 89 13.03 -19.53 12.04
CA ASP A 89 12.25 -20.53 12.78
C ASP A 89 12.99 -21.09 14.02
N ASN A 90 14.29 -20.77 14.17
CA ASN A 90 15.13 -21.14 15.33
C ASN A 90 15.35 -19.95 16.28
N ASP A 91 14.53 -18.90 16.18
CA ASP A 91 14.64 -17.66 16.96
C ASP A 91 15.95 -16.88 16.73
N LYS A 92 16.72 -17.21 15.69
CA LYS A 92 17.92 -16.46 15.35
C LYS A 92 17.53 -15.15 14.66
N VAL A 93 17.93 -14.05 15.27
CA VAL A 93 17.74 -12.70 14.72
C VAL A 93 18.89 -12.40 13.72
N THR A 94 18.52 -11.94 12.56
CA THR A 94 19.43 -11.35 11.56
C THR A 94 19.05 -9.91 11.37
N SER A 95 20.01 -9.00 11.51
CA SER A 95 19.83 -7.56 11.32
C SER A 95 20.71 -7.05 10.18
N GLN A 96 20.19 -6.13 9.40
CA GLN A 96 20.94 -5.45 8.34
C GLN A 96 20.60 -3.96 8.30
N SER A 97 21.65 -3.15 8.18
CA SER A 97 21.53 -1.70 8.04
C SER A 97 21.31 -1.30 6.58
N PHE A 98 20.44 -0.33 6.38
CA PHE A 98 20.14 0.29 5.09
C PHE A 98 20.29 1.80 5.16
N GLU A 99 20.68 2.40 4.05
CA GLU A 99 20.59 3.83 3.81
C GLU A 99 19.77 4.06 2.56
N ARG A 100 18.73 4.90 2.66
CA ARG A 100 17.84 5.20 1.54
C ARG A 100 17.50 6.68 1.49
N GLU A 101 17.38 7.22 0.27
CA GLU A 101 16.83 8.54 0.05
C GLU A 101 15.36 8.57 0.47
N ILE A 102 14.96 9.62 1.21
CA ILE A 102 13.57 9.87 1.56
C ILE A 102 12.89 10.49 0.35
N VAL A 103 12.00 9.72 -0.31
CA VAL A 103 11.28 10.20 -1.50
C VAL A 103 10.11 11.11 -1.15
N ARG A 104 9.58 11.00 0.05
CA ARG A 104 8.55 11.86 0.66
C ARG A 104 8.34 11.51 2.12
N GLU A 105 7.57 12.34 2.81
CA GLU A 105 7.06 12.03 4.14
C GLU A 105 5.55 11.85 4.11
N VAL A 106 5.03 11.06 5.05
CA VAL A 106 3.60 10.91 5.30
C VAL A 106 3.31 11.18 6.77
N THR A 107 2.25 11.94 6.99
CA THR A 107 1.70 12.17 8.33
C THR A 107 0.46 11.31 8.49
N LEU A 108 0.49 10.39 9.43
CA LEU A 108 -0.69 9.64 9.86
C LEU A 108 -1.29 10.30 11.10
N ARG A 109 -2.61 10.43 11.10
CA ARG A 109 -3.36 10.96 12.25
C ARG A 109 -4.30 9.89 12.76
N GLY A 110 -4.29 9.63 14.03
CA GLY A 110 -5.14 8.63 14.68
C GLY A 110 -5.35 8.95 16.15
N ALA A 111 -5.99 8.06 16.89
CA ALA A 111 -6.26 8.22 18.31
C ALA A 111 -4.98 8.41 19.15
N GLY A 112 -3.82 7.95 18.67
CA GLY A 112 -2.50 8.13 19.30
C GLY A 112 -1.77 9.41 18.94
N GLY A 113 -2.38 10.34 18.16
CA GLY A 113 -1.77 11.60 17.76
C GLY A 113 -1.30 11.61 16.30
N LYS A 114 -0.24 12.42 16.05
CA LYS A 114 0.41 12.58 14.75
C LYS A 114 1.66 11.71 14.69
N ASP A 115 1.82 10.97 13.61
CA ASP A 115 2.96 10.09 13.35
C ASP A 115 3.53 10.41 11.96
N ASP A 116 4.68 11.09 11.92
CA ASP A 116 5.37 11.45 10.70
C ASP A 116 6.36 10.34 10.34
N ARG A 117 6.26 9.83 9.12
CA ARG A 117 7.07 8.69 8.67
C ARG A 117 7.78 8.99 7.35
N PRO A 118 9.08 8.72 7.27
CA PRO A 118 9.78 8.76 6.00
C PRO A 118 9.29 7.63 5.09
N VAL A 119 9.22 7.92 3.80
CA VAL A 119 8.91 6.95 2.74
C VAL A 119 10.14 6.77 1.89
N VAL A 120 10.55 5.53 1.70
CA VAL A 120 11.71 5.16 0.90
C VAL A 120 11.33 4.15 -0.19
N LEU A 121 12.17 4.00 -1.21
CA LEU A 121 12.08 2.90 -2.16
C LEU A 121 12.88 1.70 -1.67
N MET A 122 12.25 0.52 -1.71
CA MET A 122 12.87 -0.75 -1.38
C MET A 122 12.53 -1.78 -2.45
N LYS A 123 13.49 -2.65 -2.76
CA LYS A 123 13.24 -3.82 -3.57
C LYS A 123 12.75 -4.95 -2.69
N ILE A 124 11.66 -5.58 -3.11
CA ILE A 124 11.04 -6.70 -2.42
C ILE A 124 10.73 -7.82 -3.40
N CYS A 125 11.08 -9.04 -3.04
CA CYS A 125 10.63 -10.23 -3.74
C CYS A 125 9.36 -10.77 -3.12
N ILE A 126 8.34 -11.04 -3.94
CA ILE A 126 7.11 -11.75 -3.57
C ILE A 126 6.84 -12.81 -4.65
N GLY A 127 6.75 -14.07 -4.24
CA GLY A 127 6.69 -15.17 -5.19
C GLY A 127 8.02 -15.33 -5.94
N ASP A 128 7.98 -15.14 -7.25
CA ASP A 128 9.12 -15.25 -8.16
C ASP A 128 9.51 -13.91 -8.83
N GLN A 129 8.95 -12.79 -8.35
CA GLN A 129 9.20 -11.48 -8.95
C GLN A 129 9.69 -10.47 -7.93
N ILE A 130 10.57 -9.58 -8.41
CA ILE A 130 11.10 -8.45 -7.64
C ILE A 130 10.34 -7.20 -8.04
N TYR A 131 9.87 -6.47 -7.04
CA TYR A 131 9.17 -5.20 -7.17
C TYR A 131 9.98 -4.12 -6.47
N GLU A 132 10.05 -2.92 -7.05
CA GLU A 132 10.58 -1.73 -6.38
C GLU A 132 9.41 -0.86 -5.96
N GLU A 133 9.19 -0.76 -4.64
CA GLU A 133 7.97 -0.18 -4.09
C GLU A 133 8.27 0.82 -2.97
N GLN A 134 7.31 1.70 -2.71
CA GLN A 134 7.39 2.65 -1.61
C GLN A 134 6.98 2.02 -0.29
N PHE A 135 7.84 2.22 0.73
CA PHE A 135 7.59 1.78 2.09
C PHE A 135 7.67 2.95 3.06
N THR A 136 6.66 3.09 3.91
CA THR A 136 6.78 3.88 5.13
C THR A 136 7.63 3.12 6.11
N LEU A 137 8.57 3.81 6.76
CA LEU A 137 9.41 3.25 7.81
C LEU A 137 8.83 3.62 9.18
N ARG A 138 8.78 2.67 10.06
CA ARG A 138 8.37 2.86 11.45
C ARG A 138 8.91 1.74 12.31
N ASP A 139 9.33 2.06 13.54
CA ASP A 139 9.46 1.03 14.57
C ASP A 139 8.08 0.47 14.90
N ARG A 140 7.86 -0.78 14.57
CA ARG A 140 6.59 -1.47 14.77
C ARG A 140 6.56 -2.24 16.07
N GLY A 141 7.66 -2.20 16.85
CA GLY A 141 7.79 -2.88 18.12
C GLY A 141 7.54 -4.38 18.01
N GLU A 142 6.67 -4.91 18.85
CA GLU A 142 6.35 -6.34 18.88
C GLU A 142 5.18 -6.75 17.95
N MET A 143 4.96 -6.00 16.86
CA MET A 143 3.90 -6.35 15.93
C MET A 143 4.20 -7.67 15.22
N LYS A 144 3.22 -8.55 15.18
CA LYS A 144 3.31 -9.90 14.58
C LYS A 144 3.85 -9.93 13.15
N TYR A 145 3.59 -8.88 12.37
CA TYR A 145 4.01 -8.79 10.97
C TYR A 145 4.92 -7.59 10.77
N PRO A 146 6.23 -7.82 10.54
CA PRO A 146 7.18 -6.73 10.34
C PRO A 146 6.98 -6.01 9.01
N LEU A 147 6.28 -6.65 8.06
CA LEU A 147 6.04 -6.12 6.73
C LEU A 147 4.53 -6.11 6.44
N LEU A 148 4.01 -4.93 6.06
CA LEU A 148 2.66 -4.77 5.53
C LEU A 148 2.74 -4.34 4.06
N ILE A 149 1.96 -5.00 3.22
CA ILE A 149 1.87 -4.70 1.80
C ILE A 149 0.59 -3.92 1.55
N GLY A 150 0.74 -2.65 1.19
CA GLY A 150 -0.37 -1.73 0.93
C GLY A 150 -0.98 -1.90 -0.46
N ARG A 151 -2.15 -1.25 -0.67
CA ARG A 151 -2.93 -1.38 -1.92
C ARG A 151 -2.15 -1.06 -3.18
N ARG A 152 -1.21 -0.10 -3.16
CA ARG A 152 -0.40 0.25 -4.34
C ARG A 152 0.43 -0.94 -4.79
N THR A 153 1.11 -1.61 -3.88
CA THR A 153 1.92 -2.79 -4.18
C THR A 153 1.03 -3.99 -4.52
N ILE A 154 -0.08 -4.21 -3.78
CA ILE A 154 -1.02 -5.30 -4.07
C ILE A 154 -1.54 -5.22 -5.52
N ALA A 155 -1.85 -4.01 -6.01
CA ALA A 155 -2.33 -3.81 -7.37
C ALA A 155 -1.33 -4.29 -8.45
N HIS A 156 -0.03 -4.30 -8.15
CA HIS A 156 1.00 -4.81 -9.06
C HIS A 156 1.24 -6.32 -8.89
N VAL A 157 1.06 -6.84 -7.67
CA VAL A 157 1.41 -8.22 -7.34
C VAL A 157 0.29 -9.19 -7.68
N GLY A 158 -0.97 -8.92 -7.32
CA GLY A 158 -2.06 -9.85 -7.59
C GLY A 158 -3.34 -9.63 -6.79
N LEU A 159 -4.19 -10.65 -6.80
CA LEU A 159 -5.44 -10.71 -6.04
C LEU A 159 -5.22 -11.43 -4.71
N ILE A 160 -5.98 -11.07 -3.66
CA ILE A 160 -5.84 -11.68 -2.34
C ILE A 160 -6.93 -12.71 -2.11
N ASP A 161 -6.52 -13.93 -1.78
CA ASP A 161 -7.39 -14.94 -1.20
C ASP A 161 -7.25 -14.89 0.33
N VAL A 162 -8.26 -14.37 0.99
CA VAL A 162 -8.27 -14.19 2.45
C VAL A 162 -8.41 -15.50 3.22
N THR A 163 -8.68 -16.61 2.53
CA THR A 163 -8.82 -17.96 3.14
C THR A 163 -7.49 -18.70 3.25
N ARG A 164 -6.42 -18.20 2.57
CA ARG A 164 -5.12 -18.89 2.48
C ARG A 164 -3.96 -18.03 2.92
N GLN A 165 -2.86 -18.69 3.27
CA GLN A 165 -1.56 -18.10 3.59
C GLN A 165 -0.46 -18.87 2.84
N TYR A 166 0.64 -18.19 2.54
CA TYR A 166 1.85 -18.77 1.93
C TYR A 166 1.54 -19.53 0.64
N VAL A 167 0.75 -18.90 -0.24
CA VAL A 167 0.34 -19.48 -1.53
C VAL A 167 1.47 -19.44 -2.54
N LEU A 168 2.27 -18.37 -2.50
CA LEU A 168 3.35 -18.15 -3.45
C LEU A 168 4.69 -18.65 -2.88
N PRO A 169 5.34 -19.61 -3.52
CA PRO A 169 6.71 -20.01 -3.15
C PRO A 169 7.68 -18.87 -3.46
N LEU A 170 8.53 -18.49 -2.48
CA LEU A 170 9.55 -17.47 -2.66
C LEU A 170 10.69 -18.03 -3.53
N LYS A 171 10.89 -17.49 -4.74
CA LYS A 171 11.82 -18.03 -5.75
C LYS A 171 12.61 -16.96 -6.51
N CYS A 172 12.78 -15.75 -5.97
CA CYS A 172 13.62 -14.78 -6.64
C CYS A 172 15.09 -15.16 -6.53
N THR A 173 15.74 -15.14 -7.67
CA THR A 173 17.19 -15.10 -7.79
C THR A 173 17.59 -13.71 -8.28
N GLU A 174 18.56 -13.06 -7.63
CA GLU A 174 19.19 -11.84 -8.16
C GLU A 174 20.04 -12.16 -9.39
#